data_5de95d4d41939d6b7c4d794e757b25e6
#
_entry.id   5de95d4d41939d6b7c4d794e757b25e6
#
_cell.length_a   1.000
_cell.length_b   1.000
_cell.length_c   1.000
_cell.angle_alpha   90.00
_cell.angle_beta   90.00
_cell.angle_gamma   90.00
#
_symmetry.space_group_name_H-M   'P 1'
#
loop_
_entity.id
_entity.type
_entity.pdbx_description
1 polymer ?
#
loop_
_entity_poly.entity_id
_entity_poly.type
_entity_poly.pdbx_seq_one_letter_code
_entity_poly.pdbx_strand_id
1 'polypeptide(L)'
;MSLLIPRKIHRLRLAVFIAAVAFTLWAALSPGDDKAGLIPWDKAKHFIVFYGLTFLATLALPKSRFWKIGIVLLGFGILIEILQGLPIIGRDCDPFDVLADFCGIGFYFGPVVVAQWLKDHEA
;
A
#
# COMPACT_ATOMS: atom_id res chain seq x y z
N MET A 1 13.30 25.72 0.12
CA MET A 1 12.09 26.19 0.82
C MET A 1 11.19 25.04 1.15
N SER A 2 11.10 24.71 2.44
CA SER A 2 10.11 23.72 2.85
C SER A 2 8.75 24.39 2.85
N LEU A 3 7.88 23.96 1.94
CA LEU A 3 6.48 24.35 1.96
C LEU A 3 5.86 23.71 3.20
N LEU A 4 5.67 24.54 4.23
CA LEU A 4 4.98 24.09 5.43
C LEU A 4 3.53 23.77 5.08
N ILE A 5 3.20 22.49 5.09
CA ILE A 5 1.84 22.03 4.85
C ILE A 5 0.98 22.50 6.04
N PRO A 6 -0.12 23.23 5.80
CA PRO A 6 -1.01 23.63 6.89
C PRO A 6 -1.47 22.42 7.71
N ARG A 7 -1.56 22.61 9.04
CA ARG A 7 -1.95 21.52 9.96
C ARG A 7 -3.27 20.85 9.57
N LYS A 8 -4.22 21.64 9.07
CA LYS A 8 -5.52 21.10 8.64
C LYS A 8 -5.36 20.12 7.47
N ILE A 9 -4.53 20.49 6.48
CA ILE A 9 -4.27 19.64 5.31
C ILE A 9 -3.52 18.38 5.73
N HIS A 10 -2.53 18.52 6.60
CA HIS A 10 -1.78 17.37 7.11
C HIS A 10 -2.71 16.39 7.85
N ARG A 11 -3.57 16.89 8.72
CA ARG A 11 -4.55 16.06 9.42
C ARG A 11 -5.51 15.37 8.47
N LEU A 12 -5.95 16.08 7.43
CA LEU A 12 -6.84 15.51 6.41
C LEU A 12 -6.15 14.38 5.64
N ARG A 13 -4.92 14.59 5.19
CA ARG A 13 -4.14 13.57 4.48
C ARG A 13 -3.93 12.33 5.36
N LEU A 14 -3.59 12.54 6.62
CA LEU A 14 -3.40 11.46 7.57
C LEU A 14 -4.72 10.70 7.82
N ALA A 15 -5.83 11.43 7.97
CA ALA A 15 -7.15 10.82 8.16
C ALA A 15 -7.57 9.98 6.97
N VAL A 16 -7.34 10.48 5.75
CA VAL A 16 -7.65 9.74 4.51
C VAL A 16 -6.80 8.47 4.42
N PHE A 17 -5.52 8.56 4.74
CA PHE A 17 -4.63 7.40 4.75
C PHE A 17 -5.08 6.35 5.77
N ILE A 18 -5.38 6.76 7.00
CA ILE A 18 -5.85 5.86 8.05
C ILE A 18 -7.18 5.21 7.64
N ALA A 19 -8.10 5.98 7.06
CA ALA A 19 -9.37 5.45 6.57
C ALA A 19 -9.16 4.42 5.46
N ALA A 20 -8.22 4.67 4.55
CA ALA A 20 -7.90 3.74 3.47
C ALA A 20 -7.30 2.44 4.01
N VAL A 21 -6.41 2.52 5.00
CA VAL A 21 -5.83 1.34 5.66
C VAL A 21 -6.92 0.54 6.37
N ALA A 22 -7.78 1.20 7.12
CA ALA A 22 -8.88 0.55 7.84
C ALA A 22 -9.86 -0.12 6.87
N PHE A 23 -10.21 0.56 5.77
CA PHE A 23 -11.08 0.00 4.73
C PHE A 23 -10.44 -1.22 4.06
N THR A 24 -9.15 -1.14 3.73
CA THR A 24 -8.42 -2.24 3.13
C THR A 24 -8.43 -3.46 4.06
N LEU A 25 -8.17 -3.25 5.35
CA LEU A 25 -8.18 -4.33 6.33
C LEU A 25 -9.57 -4.95 6.46
N TRP A 26 -10.60 -4.11 6.55
CA TRP A 26 -11.97 -4.60 6.62
C TRP A 26 -12.35 -5.42 5.38
N ALA A 27 -12.06 -4.90 4.19
CA ALA A 27 -12.38 -5.60 2.94
C ALA A 27 -11.60 -6.92 2.81
N ALA A 28 -10.33 -6.92 3.20
CA ALA A 28 -9.47 -8.10 3.12
C ALA A 28 -9.90 -9.21 4.08
N LEU A 29 -10.42 -8.85 5.25
CA LEU A 29 -10.82 -9.81 6.29
C LEU A 29 -12.30 -10.14 6.29
N SER A 30 -13.10 -9.51 5.43
CA SER A 30 -14.52 -9.84 5.30
C SER A 30 -14.67 -11.22 4.67
N PRO A 31 -15.47 -12.14 5.28
CA PRO A 31 -15.74 -13.43 4.68
C PRO A 31 -16.42 -13.28 3.33
N GLY A 32 -16.01 -14.07 2.34
CA GLY A 32 -16.66 -14.01 1.06
C GLY A 32 -15.78 -14.50 -0.08
N ASP A 33 -16.35 -14.50 -1.28
CA ASP A 33 -15.67 -14.91 -2.48
C ASP A 33 -14.89 -13.74 -3.08
N ASP A 34 -13.57 -13.89 -3.20
CA ASP A 34 -12.69 -12.91 -3.82
C ASP A 34 -13.01 -12.65 -5.29
N LYS A 35 -13.75 -13.57 -5.91
CA LYS A 35 -14.15 -13.48 -7.32
C LYS A 35 -15.32 -12.51 -7.54
N ALA A 36 -16.02 -12.12 -6.47
CA ALA A 36 -17.12 -11.17 -6.56
C ALA A 36 -16.57 -9.74 -6.45
N GLY A 37 -16.53 -9.02 -7.55
CA GLY A 37 -16.09 -7.62 -7.55
C GLY A 37 -15.81 -7.10 -8.96
N LEU A 38 -15.54 -5.79 -9.05
CA LEU A 38 -15.25 -5.11 -10.31
C LEU A 38 -13.94 -5.60 -10.94
N ILE A 39 -13.00 -6.07 -10.13
CA ILE A 39 -11.72 -6.60 -10.59
C ILE A 39 -11.70 -8.09 -10.28
N PRO A 40 -11.84 -8.96 -11.30
CA PRO A 40 -11.95 -10.40 -11.07
C PRO A 40 -10.63 -11.06 -10.68
N TRP A 41 -9.51 -10.43 -11.00
CA TRP A 41 -8.19 -10.97 -10.69
C TRP A 41 -7.70 -10.44 -9.35
N ASP A 42 -7.58 -11.31 -8.37
CA ASP A 42 -7.22 -10.97 -7.00
C ASP A 42 -5.86 -10.25 -6.90
N LYS A 43 -4.87 -10.70 -7.64
CA LYS A 43 -3.53 -10.10 -7.64
C LYS A 43 -3.54 -8.66 -8.17
N ALA A 44 -4.42 -8.36 -9.13
CA ALA A 44 -4.61 -7.00 -9.61
C ALA A 44 -5.19 -6.10 -8.52
N LYS A 45 -6.10 -6.62 -7.70
CA LYS A 45 -6.65 -5.89 -6.54
C LYS A 45 -5.53 -5.55 -5.56
N HIS A 46 -4.69 -6.52 -5.20
CA HIS A 46 -3.56 -6.29 -4.30
C HIS A 46 -2.61 -5.24 -4.84
N PHE A 47 -2.25 -5.34 -6.11
CA PHE A 47 -1.37 -4.37 -6.77
C PHE A 47 -1.94 -2.96 -6.71
N ILE A 48 -3.19 -2.79 -7.12
CA ILE A 48 -3.85 -1.47 -7.18
C ILE A 48 -3.99 -0.87 -5.79
N VAL A 49 -4.42 -1.68 -4.82
CA VAL A 49 -4.62 -1.22 -3.44
C VAL A 49 -3.29 -0.77 -2.83
N PHE A 50 -2.24 -1.55 -2.98
CA PHE A 50 -0.95 -1.20 -2.39
C PHE A 50 -0.25 -0.06 -3.12
N TYR A 51 -0.48 0.08 -4.42
CA TYR A 51 -0.07 1.29 -5.15
C TYR A 51 -0.76 2.53 -4.57
N GLY A 52 -2.08 2.47 -4.39
CA GLY A 52 -2.86 3.56 -3.82
C GLY A 52 -2.49 3.89 -2.38
N LEU A 53 -2.28 2.86 -1.54
CA LEU A 53 -1.85 3.04 -0.15
C LEU A 53 -0.48 3.69 -0.07
N THR A 54 0.43 3.33 -0.98
CA THR A 54 1.77 3.93 -1.04
C THR A 54 1.67 5.42 -1.39
N PHE A 55 0.83 5.75 -2.38
CA PHE A 55 0.56 7.14 -2.74
C PHE A 55 0.02 7.94 -1.54
N LEU A 56 -1.00 7.41 -0.87
CA LEU A 56 -1.60 8.08 0.29
C LEU A 56 -0.62 8.19 1.46
N ALA A 57 0.21 7.16 1.67
CA ALA A 57 1.23 7.18 2.71
C ALA A 57 2.27 8.27 2.47
N THR A 58 2.70 8.48 1.22
CA THR A 58 3.65 9.55 0.91
C THR A 58 3.06 10.93 1.14
N LEU A 59 1.77 11.10 0.86
CA LEU A 59 1.07 12.36 1.14
C LEU A 59 0.88 12.58 2.65
N ALA A 60 0.59 11.53 3.41
CA ALA A 60 0.34 11.61 4.84
C ALA A 60 1.62 11.74 5.67
N LEU A 61 2.72 11.17 5.17
CA LEU A 61 3.99 11.08 5.88
C LEU A 61 5.13 11.67 5.04
N PRO A 62 5.08 12.97 4.72
CA PRO A 62 6.03 13.58 3.78
C PRO A 62 7.46 13.61 4.29
N LYS A 63 7.67 13.47 5.61
CA LYS A 63 9.01 13.45 6.21
C LYS A 63 9.59 12.05 6.34
N SER A 64 8.80 11.01 6.08
CA SER A 64 9.26 9.63 6.15
C SER A 64 9.99 9.24 4.88
N ARG A 65 11.06 8.47 5.04
CA ARG A 65 11.82 7.95 3.90
C ARG A 65 10.99 6.88 3.18
N PHE A 66 11.10 6.85 1.85
CA PHE A 66 10.31 5.94 1.03
C PHE A 66 10.49 4.47 1.40
N TRP A 67 11.72 4.06 1.75
CA TRP A 67 11.98 2.67 2.12
C TRP A 67 11.29 2.27 3.43
N LYS A 68 11.14 3.19 4.37
CA LYS A 68 10.40 2.95 5.61
C LYS A 68 8.91 2.74 5.34
N ILE A 69 8.34 3.58 4.48
CA ILE A 69 6.94 3.44 4.04
C ILE A 69 6.76 2.09 3.36
N GLY A 70 7.68 1.73 2.46
CA GLY A 70 7.62 0.47 1.73
C GLY A 70 7.67 -0.75 2.66
N ILE A 71 8.58 -0.76 3.62
CA ILE A 71 8.71 -1.87 4.58
C ILE A 71 7.46 -2.01 5.45
N VAL A 72 6.92 -0.90 5.95
CA VAL A 72 5.72 -0.93 6.78
C VAL A 72 4.52 -1.43 6.00
N LEU A 73 4.33 -0.95 4.77
CA LEU A 73 3.22 -1.40 3.92
C LEU A 73 3.37 -2.87 3.50
N LEU A 74 4.59 -3.30 3.19
CA LEU A 74 4.83 -4.71 2.88
C LEU A 74 4.53 -5.60 4.09
N GLY A 75 4.94 -5.18 5.29
CA GLY A 75 4.60 -5.86 6.53
C GLY A 75 3.09 -5.94 6.75
N PHE A 76 2.37 -4.87 6.42
CA PHE A 76 0.90 -4.86 6.46
C PHE A 76 0.30 -5.87 5.48
N GLY A 77 0.84 -5.97 4.27
CA GLY A 77 0.42 -6.97 3.28
C GLY A 77 0.66 -8.41 3.77
N ILE A 78 1.80 -8.67 4.38
CA ILE A 78 2.11 -9.97 4.96
C ILE A 78 1.12 -10.30 6.09
N LEU A 79 0.84 -9.32 6.95
CA LEU A 79 -0.14 -9.49 8.03
C LEU A 79 -1.52 -9.84 7.49
N ILE A 80 -1.97 -9.16 6.44
CA ILE A 80 -3.26 -9.46 5.80
C ILE A 80 -3.30 -10.92 5.33
N GLU A 81 -2.24 -11.40 4.67
CA GLU A 81 -2.19 -12.77 4.18
C GLU A 81 -2.27 -13.79 5.31
N ILE A 82 -1.55 -13.56 6.40
CA ILE A 82 -1.59 -14.42 7.58
C ILE A 82 -3.01 -14.47 8.16
N LEU A 83 -3.65 -13.31 8.30
CA LEU A 83 -5.00 -13.22 8.86
C LEU A 83 -6.04 -13.86 7.95
N GLN A 84 -5.91 -13.72 6.63
CA GLN A 84 -6.81 -14.34 5.66
C GLN A 84 -6.74 -15.87 5.72
N GLY A 85 -5.59 -16.42 6.04
CA GLY A 85 -5.40 -17.87 6.19
C GLY A 85 -5.99 -18.46 7.47
N LEU A 86 -6.47 -17.63 8.40
CA LEU A 86 -7.10 -18.15 9.61
C LEU A 86 -8.46 -18.79 9.30
N PRO A 87 -8.80 -19.93 9.96
CA PRO A 87 -10.07 -20.61 9.69
C PRO A 87 -11.31 -19.76 9.89
N ILE A 88 -11.27 -18.81 10.83
CA ILE A 88 -12.41 -17.91 11.11
C ILE A 88 -12.69 -16.96 9.96
N ILE A 89 -11.65 -16.58 9.18
CA ILE A 89 -11.79 -15.71 8.00
C ILE A 89 -12.14 -16.56 6.78
N GLY A 90 -11.53 -17.75 6.65
CA GLY A 90 -11.86 -18.71 5.61
C GLY A 90 -11.50 -18.29 4.20
N ARG A 91 -10.51 -17.42 4.04
CA ARG A 91 -10.01 -17.01 2.72
C ARG A 91 -8.71 -17.74 2.41
N ASP A 92 -8.36 -17.75 1.13
CA ASP A 92 -7.13 -18.41 0.68
C ASP A 92 -5.92 -17.54 1.01
N CYS A 93 -4.94 -18.14 1.69
CA CYS A 93 -3.63 -17.53 1.91
C CYS A 93 -2.73 -17.86 0.71
N ASP A 94 -2.43 -16.87 -0.11
CA ASP A 94 -1.59 -17.03 -1.28
C ASP A 94 -0.36 -16.12 -1.17
N PRO A 95 0.86 -16.68 -1.01
CA PRO A 95 2.07 -15.87 -0.92
C PRO A 95 2.31 -14.97 -2.13
N PHE A 96 1.77 -15.33 -3.30
CA PHE A 96 1.86 -14.48 -4.49
C PHE A 96 1.07 -13.18 -4.37
N ASP A 97 0.10 -13.11 -3.46
CA ASP A 97 -0.60 -11.86 -3.15
C ASP A 97 0.34 -10.85 -2.48
N VAL A 98 1.26 -11.34 -1.64
CA VAL A 98 2.32 -10.50 -1.06
C VAL A 98 3.26 -9.97 -2.15
N LEU A 99 3.57 -10.80 -3.14
CA LEU A 99 4.37 -10.37 -4.29
C LEU A 99 3.66 -9.27 -5.08
N ALA A 100 2.34 -9.39 -5.27
CA ALA A 100 1.54 -8.36 -5.92
C ALA A 100 1.54 -7.04 -5.11
N ASP A 101 1.45 -7.13 -3.78
CA ASP A 101 1.56 -5.98 -2.88
C ASP A 101 2.92 -5.28 -3.05
N PHE A 102 3.99 -6.08 -3.05
CA PHE A 102 5.35 -5.58 -3.27
C PHE A 102 5.48 -4.89 -4.62
N CYS A 103 4.91 -5.47 -5.67
CA CYS A 103 4.93 -4.87 -7.00
C CYS A 103 4.19 -3.53 -7.04
N GLY A 104 3.05 -3.43 -6.35
CA GLY A 104 2.30 -2.18 -6.26
C GLY A 104 3.12 -1.07 -5.60
N ILE A 105 3.77 -1.38 -4.49
CA ILE A 105 4.66 -0.47 -3.78
C ILE A 105 5.84 -0.08 -4.67
N GLY A 106 6.45 -1.07 -5.31
CA GLY A 106 7.63 -0.89 -6.16
C GLY A 106 7.33 -0.06 -7.40
N PHE A 107 6.17 -0.25 -8.01
CA PHE A 107 5.76 0.56 -9.16
C PHE A 107 5.53 2.02 -8.81
N TYR A 108 5.13 2.29 -7.57
CA TYR A 108 5.00 3.67 -7.09
C TYR A 108 6.38 4.31 -6.88
N PHE A 109 7.27 3.64 -6.16
CA PHE A 109 8.58 4.19 -5.82
C PHE A 109 9.63 4.01 -6.92
N GLY A 110 9.45 3.04 -7.82
CA GLY A 110 10.41 2.73 -8.86
C GLY A 110 10.85 3.92 -9.69
N PRO A 111 9.92 4.69 -10.28
CA PRO A 111 10.28 5.89 -11.05
C PRO A 111 11.05 6.92 -10.23
N VAL A 112 10.71 7.09 -8.95
CA VAL A 112 11.39 8.02 -8.04
C VAL A 112 12.83 7.55 -7.80
N VAL A 113 13.01 6.27 -7.53
CA VAL A 113 14.34 5.68 -7.28
C VAL A 113 15.20 5.76 -8.54
N VAL A 114 14.64 5.43 -9.70
CA VAL A 114 15.37 5.51 -10.98
C VAL A 114 15.74 6.95 -11.29
N ALA A 115 14.83 7.90 -11.12
CA ALA A 115 15.09 9.31 -11.35
C ALA A 115 16.22 9.83 -10.44
N GLN A 116 16.20 9.43 -9.18
CA GLN A 116 17.25 9.80 -8.21
C GLN A 116 18.60 9.18 -8.60
N TRP A 117 18.59 7.90 -8.98
CA TRP A 117 19.79 7.21 -9.42
C TRP A 117 20.40 7.87 -10.65
N LEU A 118 19.59 8.19 -11.65
CA LEU A 118 20.05 8.87 -12.87
C LEU A 118 20.66 10.23 -12.53
N LYS A 119 20.00 10.99 -11.66
CA LYS A 119 20.47 12.30 -11.23
C LYS A 119 21.83 12.21 -10.53
N ASP A 120 22.03 11.19 -9.68
CA ASP A 120 23.28 11.00 -8.96
C ASP A 120 24.44 10.54 -9.86
N HIS A 121 24.11 9.98 -11.04
CA HIS A 121 25.10 9.45 -12.00
C HIS A 121 25.23 10.33 -13.24
N GLU A 122 24.62 11.50 -13.28
CA GLU A 122 24.88 12.50 -14.32
C GLU A 122 26.25 13.12 -14.07
N ALA A 123 27.12 12.94 -15.07
CA ALA A 123 28.47 13.52 -15.03
C ALA A 123 28.44 15.02 -15.33
#